data_eedf91b2c1779db34825faaa4dffac22
#
_entry.id   eedf91b2c1779db34825faaa4dffac22
#
_cell.length_a   1.000
_cell.length_b   1.000
_cell.length_c   1.000
_cell.angle_alpha   90.00
_cell.angle_beta   90.00
_cell.angle_gamma   90.00
#
_symmetry.space_group_name_H-M   'P 1'
#
loop_
_entity.id
_entity.type
_entity.pdbx_description
1 polymer ?
#
loop_
_entity_poly.entity_id
_entity_poly.type
_entity_poly.pdbx_seq_one_letter_code
_entity_poly.pdbx_strand_id
1 'polypeptide(L)'
;MRSLLLGAIFAAAFVGAPPARAADIAAGREKAELCVACHGENGISQMENIPSLAGQPDQFIQWQLVYFRAGARKNEQMQPIVEQINNEDIRNLGAYFASLTPPKNPKSDDDPDLSKKGAQAAAGRRCASCHTDNYAGTKAVARVAGQREEYLVKALHDYKSGVRSGGGQAAMADVAYPLSEEEITALAHYLAHL
;
A
#
# COMPACT_ATOMS: atom_id res chain seq x y z
N MET A 1 -8.61 -13.20 -73.67
CA MET A 1 -9.29 -12.45 -72.59
C MET A 1 -8.41 -12.58 -71.33
N ARG A 2 -7.71 -11.52 -70.97
CA ARG A 2 -6.82 -11.50 -69.79
C ARG A 2 -7.53 -10.64 -68.72
N SER A 3 -8.02 -11.25 -67.63
CA SER A 3 -8.59 -10.58 -66.48
C SER A 3 -7.50 -10.03 -65.57
N LEU A 4 -7.43 -8.70 -65.45
CA LEU A 4 -6.62 -8.01 -64.49
C LEU A 4 -7.36 -7.95 -63.15
N LEU A 5 -6.83 -8.66 -62.14
CA LEU A 5 -7.26 -8.54 -60.75
C LEU A 5 -6.55 -7.33 -60.12
N LEU A 6 -7.28 -6.24 -59.85
CA LEU A 6 -6.81 -5.12 -59.01
C LEU A 6 -6.86 -5.58 -57.55
N GLY A 7 -5.72 -5.77 -56.93
CA GLY A 7 -5.58 -5.95 -55.49
C GLY A 7 -5.68 -4.61 -54.78
N ALA A 8 -6.71 -4.38 -53.98
CA ALA A 8 -6.83 -3.22 -53.09
C ALA A 8 -5.96 -3.45 -51.88
N ILE A 9 -4.91 -2.62 -51.70
CA ILE A 9 -4.05 -2.60 -50.50
C ILE A 9 -4.79 -1.73 -49.47
N PHE A 10 -5.33 -2.37 -48.43
CA PHE A 10 -5.85 -1.67 -47.25
C PHE A 10 -4.68 -1.27 -46.36
N ALA A 11 -4.32 0.02 -46.36
CA ALA A 11 -3.37 0.57 -45.42
C ALA A 11 -4.08 0.73 -44.07
N ALA A 12 -3.79 -0.17 -43.13
CA ALA A 12 -4.23 -0.04 -41.75
C ALA A 12 -3.44 1.10 -41.07
N ALA A 13 -4.10 2.21 -40.78
CA ALA A 13 -3.55 3.30 -39.98
C ALA A 13 -3.39 2.79 -38.53
N PHE A 14 -2.15 2.56 -38.08
CA PHE A 14 -1.82 2.34 -36.70
C PHE A 14 -2.02 3.67 -35.94
N VAL A 15 -3.15 3.83 -35.27
CA VAL A 15 -3.33 4.90 -34.30
C VAL A 15 -2.53 4.50 -33.05
N GLY A 16 -1.32 5.02 -32.95
CA GLY A 16 -0.47 4.80 -31.77
C GLY A 16 -1.18 5.27 -30.50
N ALA A 17 -1.28 4.41 -29.49
CA ALA A 17 -1.76 4.83 -28.18
C ALA A 17 -0.84 5.94 -27.64
N PRO A 18 -1.41 7.00 -27.02
CA PRO A 18 -0.58 8.05 -26.42
C PRO A 18 0.38 7.43 -25.39
N PRO A 19 1.61 7.92 -25.29
CA PRO A 19 2.57 7.41 -24.31
C PRO A 19 1.98 7.55 -22.91
N ALA A 20 2.13 6.51 -22.08
CA ALA A 20 1.75 6.56 -20.68
C ALA A 20 2.53 7.71 -20.01
N ARG A 21 1.79 8.71 -19.51
CA ARG A 21 2.37 9.86 -18.84
C ARG A 21 3.03 9.40 -17.53
N ALA A 22 4.28 9.82 -17.28
CA ALA A 22 4.94 9.61 -16.01
C ALA A 22 4.15 10.25 -14.87
N ALA A 23 4.21 9.67 -13.67
CA ALA A 23 3.56 10.25 -12.51
C ALA A 23 4.18 11.62 -12.17
N ASP A 24 3.33 12.56 -11.78
CA ASP A 24 3.69 13.92 -11.39
C ASP A 24 3.64 14.06 -9.86
N ILE A 25 4.81 14.15 -9.23
CA ILE A 25 4.93 14.28 -7.77
C ILE A 25 4.34 15.60 -7.27
N ALA A 26 4.45 16.70 -8.02
CA ALA A 26 3.90 17.99 -7.62
C ALA A 26 2.37 17.95 -7.62
N ALA A 27 1.77 17.41 -8.67
CA ALA A 27 0.33 17.20 -8.72
C ALA A 27 -0.13 16.21 -7.62
N GLY A 28 0.68 15.18 -7.32
CA GLY A 28 0.44 14.26 -6.21
C GLY A 28 0.42 14.96 -4.85
N ARG A 29 1.34 15.90 -4.64
CA ARG A 29 1.38 16.72 -3.42
C ARG A 29 0.11 17.57 -3.25
N GLU A 30 -0.30 18.27 -4.31
CA GLU A 30 -1.53 19.07 -4.28
C GLU A 30 -2.76 18.21 -3.98
N LYS A 31 -2.87 17.05 -4.62
CA LYS A 31 -3.99 16.14 -4.37
C LYS A 31 -3.95 15.52 -2.96
N ALA A 32 -2.76 15.35 -2.37
CA ALA A 32 -2.58 14.80 -1.03
C ALA A 32 -3.17 15.67 0.09
N GLU A 33 -3.54 16.92 -0.18
CA GLU A 33 -4.27 17.78 0.77
C GLU A 33 -5.58 17.12 1.26
N LEU A 34 -6.20 16.29 0.45
CA LEU A 34 -7.37 15.48 0.86
C LEU A 34 -7.04 14.44 1.94
N CYS A 35 -5.76 14.10 2.12
CA CYS A 35 -5.29 13.01 2.98
C CYS A 35 -4.74 13.54 4.32
N VAL A 36 -4.32 14.81 4.36
CA VAL A 36 -3.57 15.44 5.46
C VAL A 36 -4.28 15.33 6.80
N ALA A 37 -5.59 15.58 6.83
CA ALA A 37 -6.37 15.63 8.07
C ALA A 37 -6.27 14.33 8.90
N CYS A 38 -6.10 13.17 8.22
CA CYS A 38 -6.01 11.87 8.87
C CYS A 38 -4.60 11.28 8.84
N HIS A 39 -3.91 11.42 7.69
CA HIS A 39 -2.60 10.79 7.47
C HIS A 39 -1.40 11.69 7.84
N GLY A 40 -1.67 12.94 8.26
CA GLY A 40 -0.65 13.94 8.64
C GLY A 40 -0.03 14.67 7.44
N GLU A 41 0.47 15.89 7.66
CA GLU A 41 1.00 16.79 6.62
C GLU A 41 2.11 16.17 5.76
N ASN A 42 2.96 15.35 6.37
CA ASN A 42 4.04 14.64 5.68
C ASN A 42 3.73 13.15 5.47
N GLY A 43 2.46 12.77 5.49
CA GLY A 43 2.04 11.38 5.39
C GLY A 43 2.44 10.54 6.62
N ILE A 44 2.72 11.17 7.77
CA ILE A 44 3.04 10.51 9.04
C ILE A 44 1.87 10.75 10.00
N SER A 45 1.02 9.75 10.14
CA SER A 45 -0.19 9.84 10.95
C SER A 45 0.12 9.93 12.45
N GLN A 46 -0.69 10.74 13.14
CA GLN A 46 -0.73 10.83 14.61
C GLN A 46 -2.04 10.25 15.17
N MET A 47 -2.93 9.80 14.30
CA MET A 47 -4.24 9.27 14.69
C MET A 47 -4.19 7.77 14.86
N GLU A 48 -4.84 7.29 15.92
CA GLU A 48 -4.99 5.87 16.19
C GLU A 48 -5.67 5.15 15.01
N ASN A 49 -5.17 3.97 14.67
CA ASN A 49 -5.68 3.12 13.59
C ASN A 49 -5.62 3.73 12.16
N ILE A 50 -5.01 4.90 11.99
CA ILE A 50 -4.75 5.51 10.69
C ILE A 50 -3.27 5.31 10.33
N PRO A 51 -2.96 4.70 9.16
CA PRO A 51 -1.58 4.41 8.80
C PRO A 51 -0.79 5.64 8.37
N SER A 52 0.51 5.62 8.62
CA SER A 52 1.45 6.47 7.90
C SER A 52 1.59 6.01 6.45
N LEU A 53 1.62 6.98 5.53
CA LEU A 53 1.74 6.75 4.07
C LEU A 53 3.14 7.08 3.54
N ALA A 54 3.91 7.89 4.28
CA ALA A 54 5.26 8.30 3.88
C ALA A 54 6.19 7.10 3.69
N GLY A 55 6.90 7.09 2.56
CA GLY A 55 7.83 6.02 2.18
C GLY A 55 7.18 4.67 1.88
N GLN A 56 5.86 4.63 1.72
CA GLN A 56 5.20 3.44 1.20
C GLN A 56 5.52 3.26 -0.28
N PRO A 57 5.73 2.03 -0.76
CA PRO A 57 5.97 1.78 -2.18
C PRO A 57 4.84 2.32 -3.05
N ASP A 58 5.20 3.00 -4.14
CA ASP A 58 4.29 3.65 -5.07
C ASP A 58 3.14 2.75 -5.52
N GLN A 59 3.45 1.58 -6.04
CA GLN A 59 2.42 0.62 -6.49
C GLN A 59 1.53 0.13 -5.35
N PHE A 60 2.07 0.01 -4.13
CA PHE A 60 1.26 -0.35 -2.96
C PHE A 60 0.19 0.70 -2.69
N ILE A 61 0.55 2.00 -2.66
CA ILE A 61 -0.41 3.10 -2.50
C ILE A 61 -1.48 3.05 -3.60
N GLN A 62 -1.05 2.95 -4.86
CA GLN A 62 -1.97 2.88 -6.00
C GLN A 62 -2.99 1.75 -5.84
N TRP A 63 -2.53 0.52 -5.53
CA TRP A 63 -3.43 -0.61 -5.36
C TRP A 63 -4.37 -0.45 -4.17
N GLN A 64 -3.91 0.12 -3.04
CA GLN A 64 -4.81 0.35 -1.92
C GLN A 64 -5.93 1.33 -2.27
N LEU A 65 -5.64 2.42 -2.99
CA LEU A 65 -6.64 3.37 -3.45
C LEU A 65 -7.62 2.72 -4.45
N VAL A 66 -7.12 1.89 -5.36
CA VAL A 66 -7.96 1.10 -6.29
C VAL A 66 -8.86 0.13 -5.54
N TYR A 67 -8.33 -0.58 -4.52
CA TYR A 67 -9.14 -1.53 -3.75
C TYR A 67 -10.24 -0.85 -2.95
N PHE A 68 -9.98 0.31 -2.36
CA PHE A 68 -11.02 1.11 -1.70
C PHE A 68 -12.08 1.54 -2.71
N ARG A 69 -11.69 2.10 -3.86
CA ARG A 69 -12.61 2.58 -4.89
C ARG A 69 -13.45 1.45 -5.49
N ALA A 70 -12.89 0.27 -5.65
CA ALA A 70 -13.59 -0.91 -6.15
C ALA A 70 -14.40 -1.66 -5.08
N GLY A 71 -14.38 -1.21 -3.81
CA GLY A 71 -15.03 -1.90 -2.70
C GLY A 71 -14.40 -3.23 -2.28
N ALA A 72 -13.25 -3.60 -2.86
CA ALA A 72 -12.49 -4.80 -2.49
C ALA A 72 -11.80 -4.64 -1.12
N ARG A 73 -11.52 -3.41 -0.70
CA ARG A 73 -11.14 -3.03 0.65
C ARG A 73 -12.17 -2.03 1.16
N LYS A 74 -12.90 -2.39 2.23
CA LYS A 74 -13.95 -1.55 2.78
C LYS A 74 -13.42 -0.70 3.93
N ASN A 75 -13.75 0.58 3.92
CA ASN A 75 -13.52 1.50 5.04
C ASN A 75 -14.39 2.74 4.83
N GLU A 76 -15.25 3.03 5.79
CA GLU A 76 -16.24 4.12 5.69
C GLU A 76 -15.59 5.51 5.57
N GLN A 77 -14.40 5.71 6.16
CA GLN A 77 -13.67 6.98 6.10
C GLN A 77 -12.97 7.17 4.74
N MET A 78 -12.43 6.08 4.17
CA MET A 78 -11.72 6.15 2.91
C MET A 78 -12.64 6.17 1.69
N GLN A 79 -13.85 5.61 1.79
CA GLN A 79 -14.77 5.54 0.64
C GLN A 79 -15.06 6.92 0.02
N PRO A 80 -15.49 7.96 0.77
CA PRO A 80 -15.76 9.26 0.19
C PRO A 80 -14.52 9.98 -0.34
N ILE A 81 -13.32 9.61 0.15
CA ILE A 81 -12.06 10.17 -0.34
C ILE A 81 -11.71 9.60 -1.72
N VAL A 82 -11.80 8.27 -1.89
CA VAL A 82 -11.43 7.62 -3.16
C VAL A 82 -12.39 7.93 -4.31
N GLU A 83 -13.62 8.35 -4.01
CA GLU A 83 -14.58 8.83 -4.99
C GLU A 83 -14.20 10.18 -5.61
N GLN A 84 -13.35 10.98 -4.94
CA GLN A 84 -12.88 12.28 -5.37
C GLN A 84 -11.61 12.24 -6.22
N ILE A 85 -11.04 11.06 -6.45
CA ILE A 85 -9.76 10.89 -7.15
C ILE A 85 -9.92 10.04 -8.41
N ASN A 86 -9.22 10.41 -9.47
CA ASN A 86 -9.19 9.68 -10.73
C ASN A 86 -7.94 8.81 -10.86
N ASN A 87 -7.73 8.15 -12.00
CA ASN A 87 -6.58 7.26 -12.20
C ASN A 87 -5.24 8.01 -12.27
N GLU A 88 -5.24 9.26 -12.75
CA GLU A 88 -4.04 10.09 -12.77
C GLU A 88 -3.68 10.53 -11.34
N ASP A 89 -4.66 10.95 -10.54
CA ASP A 89 -4.48 11.27 -9.13
C ASP A 89 -3.90 10.08 -8.35
N ILE A 90 -4.40 8.86 -8.59
CA ILE A 90 -3.89 7.64 -7.94
C ILE A 90 -2.40 7.42 -8.24
N ARG A 91 -1.97 7.57 -9.51
CA ARG A 91 -0.56 7.45 -9.88
C ARG A 91 0.30 8.53 -9.23
N ASN A 92 -0.17 9.76 -9.26
CA ASN A 92 0.53 10.91 -8.71
C ASN A 92 0.67 10.82 -7.17
N LEU A 93 -0.40 10.41 -6.47
CA LEU A 93 -0.39 10.16 -5.03
C LEU A 93 0.58 9.03 -4.66
N GLY A 94 0.60 7.94 -5.44
CA GLY A 94 1.55 6.84 -5.24
C GLY A 94 2.99 7.33 -5.29
N ALA A 95 3.36 8.06 -6.35
CA ALA A 95 4.68 8.62 -6.51
C ALA A 95 5.04 9.64 -5.42
N TYR A 96 4.09 10.50 -5.05
CA TYR A 96 4.30 11.49 -3.99
C TYR A 96 4.59 10.84 -2.63
N PHE A 97 3.73 9.94 -2.13
CA PHE A 97 3.94 9.30 -0.84
C PHE A 97 5.19 8.42 -0.82
N ALA A 98 5.54 7.78 -1.92
CA ALA A 98 6.78 7.02 -2.06
C ALA A 98 8.04 7.90 -1.98
N SER A 99 7.95 9.17 -2.39
CA SER A 99 9.07 10.13 -2.34
C SER A 99 9.32 10.71 -0.94
N LEU A 100 8.38 10.56 -0.01
CA LEU A 100 8.50 11.09 1.33
C LEU A 100 9.42 10.22 2.20
N THR A 101 10.10 10.86 3.16
CA THR A 101 10.89 10.16 4.16
C THR A 101 9.98 9.30 5.04
N PRO A 102 10.23 8.00 5.13
CA PRO A 102 9.40 7.13 5.96
C PRO A 102 9.49 7.52 7.44
N PRO A 103 8.44 7.23 8.23
CA PRO A 103 8.47 7.47 9.66
C PRO A 103 9.61 6.67 10.30
N LYS A 104 10.22 7.28 11.30
CA LYS A 104 11.07 6.61 12.27
C LYS A 104 10.37 6.71 13.61
N ASN A 105 10.31 5.63 14.35
CA ASN A 105 9.77 5.70 15.69
C ASN A 105 10.71 6.60 16.54
N PRO A 106 10.24 7.74 17.04
CA PRO A 106 11.05 8.63 17.86
C PRO A 106 11.24 8.11 19.29
N LYS A 107 10.43 7.11 19.69
CA LYS A 107 10.51 6.51 21.02
C LYS A 107 11.53 5.39 21.01
N SER A 108 12.28 5.30 22.11
CA SER A 108 13.02 4.07 22.40
C SER A 108 12.04 2.92 22.56
N ASP A 109 12.46 1.72 22.18
CA ASP A 109 11.72 0.50 22.44
C ASP A 109 11.49 0.36 23.97
N ASP A 110 10.26 0.45 24.40
CA ASP A 110 9.86 0.39 25.80
C ASP A 110 9.57 -1.05 26.30
N ASP A 111 9.52 -2.02 25.38
CA ASP A 111 9.46 -3.45 25.71
C ASP A 111 10.35 -4.30 24.76
N PRO A 112 11.68 -4.33 25.01
CA PRO A 112 12.63 -5.11 24.20
C PRO A 112 12.35 -6.61 24.19
N ASP A 113 11.72 -7.15 25.23
CA ASP A 113 11.34 -8.57 25.27
C ASP A 113 10.18 -8.86 24.33
N LEU A 114 9.23 -7.93 24.22
CA LEU A 114 8.13 -8.03 23.26
C LEU A 114 8.67 -7.90 21.83
N SER A 115 9.56 -6.94 21.56
CA SER A 115 10.27 -6.83 20.28
C SER A 115 11.02 -8.09 19.89
N LYS A 116 11.70 -8.74 20.83
CA LYS A 116 12.39 -10.01 20.59
C LYS A 116 11.42 -11.12 20.18
N LYS A 117 10.27 -11.21 20.85
CA LYS A 117 9.19 -12.16 20.47
C LYS A 117 8.65 -11.85 19.08
N GLY A 118 8.44 -10.57 18.77
CA GLY A 118 8.00 -10.11 17.45
C GLY A 118 8.98 -10.45 16.35
N ALA A 119 10.28 -10.25 16.58
CA ALA A 119 11.33 -10.63 15.65
C ALA A 119 11.35 -12.16 15.39
N GLN A 120 11.16 -12.97 16.43
CA GLN A 120 11.07 -14.44 16.31
C GLN A 120 9.83 -14.86 15.52
N ALA A 121 8.67 -14.25 15.80
CA ALA A 121 7.44 -14.48 15.05
C ALA A 121 7.60 -14.08 13.57
N ALA A 122 8.18 -12.91 13.29
CA ALA A 122 8.44 -12.43 11.95
C ALA A 122 9.36 -13.37 11.14
N ALA A 123 10.41 -13.91 11.77
CA ALA A 123 11.30 -14.90 11.17
C ALA A 123 10.57 -16.22 10.93
N GLY A 124 9.85 -16.73 11.93
CA GLY A 124 9.09 -17.99 11.84
C GLY A 124 7.99 -17.95 10.77
N ARG A 125 7.31 -16.82 10.61
CA ARG A 125 6.27 -16.57 9.60
C ARG A 125 6.85 -16.09 8.26
N ARG A 126 8.18 -15.91 8.16
CA ARG A 126 8.90 -15.51 6.94
C ARG A 126 8.42 -14.17 6.35
N CYS A 127 8.06 -13.21 7.19
CA CYS A 127 7.51 -11.93 6.77
C CYS A 127 8.44 -11.17 5.80
N ALA A 128 9.76 -11.22 6.02
CA ALA A 128 10.77 -10.61 5.18
C ALA A 128 10.78 -11.13 3.74
N SER A 129 10.29 -12.35 3.47
CA SER A 129 10.27 -12.92 2.11
C SER A 129 9.44 -12.07 1.11
N CYS A 130 8.44 -11.34 1.61
CA CYS A 130 7.63 -10.41 0.82
C CYS A 130 7.92 -8.95 1.18
N HIS A 131 8.02 -8.64 2.49
CA HIS A 131 8.21 -7.28 2.98
C HIS A 131 9.66 -6.78 2.91
N THR A 132 10.59 -7.57 2.39
CA THR A 132 12.05 -7.34 2.33
C THR A 132 12.74 -7.49 3.70
N ASP A 133 14.08 -7.66 3.71
CA ASP A 133 14.84 -7.90 4.94
C ASP A 133 14.79 -6.73 5.94
N ASN A 134 14.61 -5.51 5.43
CA ASN A 134 14.45 -4.30 6.23
C ASN A 134 12.99 -3.86 6.39
N TYR A 135 12.03 -4.70 6.02
CA TYR A 135 10.59 -4.45 6.08
C TYR A 135 10.14 -3.15 5.39
N ALA A 136 10.93 -2.64 4.45
CA ALA A 136 10.60 -1.45 3.66
C ALA A 136 9.52 -1.69 2.60
N GLY A 137 9.22 -2.94 2.32
CA GLY A 137 8.31 -3.34 1.25
C GLY A 137 8.90 -3.12 -0.14
N THR A 138 8.17 -3.51 -1.17
CA THR A 138 8.58 -3.31 -2.56
C THR A 138 7.38 -3.46 -3.49
N LYS A 139 7.33 -2.70 -4.57
CA LYS A 139 6.23 -2.77 -5.55
C LYS A 139 4.86 -2.66 -4.85
N ALA A 140 4.03 -3.72 -4.94
CA ALA A 140 2.70 -3.78 -4.33
C ALA A 140 2.69 -4.31 -2.88
N VAL A 141 3.84 -4.58 -2.30
CA VAL A 141 4.00 -5.05 -0.91
C VAL A 141 4.31 -3.87 0.01
N ALA A 142 3.58 -3.76 1.11
CA ALA A 142 3.69 -2.65 2.04
C ALA A 142 5.06 -2.54 2.73
N ARG A 143 5.50 -1.30 2.99
CA ARG A 143 6.43 -1.01 4.08
C ARG A 143 5.69 -1.19 5.40
N VAL A 144 6.26 -2.00 6.30
CA VAL A 144 5.71 -2.21 7.65
C VAL A 144 6.67 -1.73 8.74
N ALA A 145 7.96 -1.54 8.42
CA ALA A 145 8.93 -0.92 9.33
C ALA A 145 8.56 0.53 9.66
N GLY A 146 8.54 0.85 10.97
CA GLY A 146 8.18 2.17 11.48
C GLY A 146 6.71 2.54 11.30
N GLN A 147 5.84 1.60 10.95
CA GLN A 147 4.41 1.85 10.89
C GLN A 147 3.82 1.90 12.30
N ARG A 148 2.73 2.64 12.46
CA ARG A 148 2.04 2.75 13.75
C ARG A 148 1.62 1.39 14.30
N GLU A 149 1.93 1.14 15.55
CA GLU A 149 1.67 -0.15 16.21
C GLU A 149 0.18 -0.49 16.21
N GLU A 150 -0.67 0.45 16.60
CA GLU A 150 -2.11 0.25 16.68
C GLU A 150 -2.72 -0.09 15.31
N TYR A 151 -2.18 0.57 14.26
CA TYR A 151 -2.58 0.27 12.89
C TYR A 151 -2.11 -1.12 12.42
N LEU A 152 -0.91 -1.55 12.82
CA LEU A 152 -0.40 -2.89 12.49
C LEU A 152 -1.26 -3.98 13.16
N VAL A 153 -1.61 -3.80 14.44
CA VAL A 153 -2.55 -4.69 15.16
C VAL A 153 -3.87 -4.76 14.40
N LYS A 154 -4.48 -3.60 14.14
CA LYS A 154 -5.75 -3.54 13.39
C LYS A 154 -5.64 -4.22 12.02
N ALA A 155 -4.58 -3.96 11.27
CA ALA A 155 -4.42 -4.52 9.93
C ALA A 155 -4.28 -6.05 9.95
N LEU A 156 -3.55 -6.61 10.91
CA LEU A 156 -3.43 -8.06 11.09
C LEU A 156 -4.76 -8.70 11.47
N HIS A 157 -5.55 -8.05 12.35
CA HIS A 157 -6.91 -8.48 12.67
C HIS A 157 -7.86 -8.42 11.46
N ASP A 158 -7.81 -7.33 10.69
CA ASP A 158 -8.63 -7.18 9.48
C ASP A 158 -8.32 -8.30 8.46
N TYR A 159 -7.06 -8.70 8.33
CA TYR A 159 -6.67 -9.82 7.49
C TYR A 159 -7.11 -11.17 8.09
N LYS A 160 -6.85 -11.40 9.38
CA LYS A 160 -7.18 -12.64 10.09
C LYS A 160 -8.69 -12.93 10.07
N SER A 161 -9.51 -11.90 10.24
CA SER A 161 -10.97 -12.01 10.22
C SER A 161 -11.58 -12.05 8.81
N GLY A 162 -10.78 -11.84 7.77
CA GLY A 162 -11.25 -11.79 6.38
C GLY A 162 -11.95 -10.49 5.98
N VAL A 163 -12.05 -9.49 6.86
CA VAL A 163 -12.57 -8.15 6.54
C VAL A 163 -11.73 -7.51 5.43
N ARG A 164 -10.43 -7.81 5.42
CA ARG A 164 -9.48 -7.39 4.40
C ARG A 164 -8.91 -8.60 3.67
N SER A 165 -9.60 -9.08 2.63
CA SER A 165 -9.22 -10.31 1.90
C SER A 165 -9.34 -10.18 0.37
N GLY A 166 -9.98 -9.13 -0.14
CA GLY A 166 -10.26 -8.95 -1.57
C GLY A 166 -9.04 -8.53 -2.39
N GLY A 167 -9.06 -8.85 -3.69
CA GLY A 167 -8.00 -8.48 -4.63
C GLY A 167 -6.65 -9.12 -4.31
N GLY A 168 -5.56 -8.36 -4.46
CA GLY A 168 -4.19 -8.82 -4.16
C GLY A 168 -3.84 -8.93 -2.67
N GLN A 169 -4.84 -8.89 -1.77
CA GLN A 169 -4.65 -8.92 -0.32
C GLN A 169 -4.80 -10.32 0.29
N ALA A 170 -5.24 -11.32 -0.49
CA ALA A 170 -5.50 -12.69 -0.04
C ALA A 170 -4.27 -13.34 0.62
N ALA A 171 -3.07 -13.13 0.07
CA ALA A 171 -1.83 -13.68 0.64
C ALA A 171 -1.61 -13.25 2.10
N MET A 172 -1.97 -11.99 2.44
CA MET A 172 -1.87 -11.52 3.83
C MET A 172 -2.97 -12.10 4.72
N ALA A 173 -4.15 -12.40 4.19
CA ALA A 173 -5.19 -13.10 4.93
C ALA A 173 -4.74 -14.52 5.32
N ASP A 174 -4.13 -15.25 4.37
CA ASP A 174 -3.57 -16.58 4.62
C ASP A 174 -2.45 -16.55 5.68
N VAL A 175 -1.57 -15.54 5.64
CA VAL A 175 -0.49 -15.35 6.63
C VAL A 175 -1.04 -14.98 8.01
N ALA A 176 -2.05 -14.11 8.07
CA ALA A 176 -2.58 -13.60 9.32
C ALA A 176 -3.53 -14.59 10.02
N TYR A 177 -4.20 -15.47 9.27
CA TYR A 177 -5.18 -16.43 9.80
C TYR A 177 -4.66 -17.27 10.96
N PRO A 178 -3.44 -17.89 10.90
CA PRO A 178 -2.91 -18.73 11.97
C PRO A 178 -2.19 -17.95 13.08
N LEU A 179 -2.12 -16.62 13.05
CA LEU A 179 -1.46 -15.85 14.09
C LEU A 179 -2.24 -15.90 15.40
N SER A 180 -1.56 -16.06 16.54
CA SER A 180 -2.15 -15.85 17.85
C SER A 180 -2.25 -14.34 18.17
N GLU A 181 -3.02 -13.98 19.20
CA GLU A 181 -3.10 -12.59 19.65
C GLU A 181 -1.76 -12.08 20.18
N GLU A 182 -1.00 -12.96 20.85
CA GLU A 182 0.34 -12.65 21.32
C GLU A 182 1.31 -12.42 20.15
N GLU A 183 1.21 -13.23 19.08
CA GLU A 183 2.01 -13.02 17.88
C GLU A 183 1.65 -11.69 17.18
N ILE A 184 0.36 -11.35 17.08
CA ILE A 184 -0.11 -10.10 16.48
C ILE A 184 0.45 -8.90 17.26
N THR A 185 0.33 -8.90 18.59
CA THR A 185 0.83 -7.83 19.44
C THR A 185 2.35 -7.70 19.33
N ALA A 186 3.08 -8.81 19.43
CA ALA A 186 4.53 -8.81 19.36
C ALA A 186 5.06 -8.39 17.98
N LEU A 187 4.43 -8.86 16.89
CA LEU A 187 4.76 -8.43 15.52
C LEU A 187 4.55 -6.93 15.33
N ALA A 188 3.41 -6.40 15.78
CA ALA A 188 3.09 -4.98 15.63
C ALA A 188 4.09 -4.11 16.39
N HIS A 189 4.40 -4.49 17.63
CA HIS A 189 5.39 -3.79 18.45
C HIS A 189 6.78 -3.79 17.80
N TYR A 190 7.30 -4.96 17.42
CA TYR A 190 8.59 -5.10 16.77
C TYR A 190 8.69 -4.25 15.50
N LEU A 191 7.71 -4.37 14.59
CA LEU A 191 7.74 -3.67 13.31
C LEU A 191 7.59 -2.15 13.45
N ALA A 192 6.88 -1.69 14.48
CA ALA A 192 6.73 -0.27 14.77
C ALA A 192 8.04 0.37 15.27
N HIS A 193 8.94 -0.43 15.88
CA HIS A 193 10.21 0.04 16.44
C HIS A 193 11.43 -0.15 15.52
N LEU A 194 11.20 -0.56 14.26
CA LEU A 194 12.27 -0.69 13.24
C LEU A 194 12.66 0.63 12.58
#